data_e82f650b8bab47a73b397492290febf6
#
_entry.id   e82f650b8bab47a73b397492290febf6
#
_cell.length_a   1.000
_cell.length_b   1.000
_cell.length_c   1.000
_cell.angle_alpha   90.00
_cell.angle_beta   90.00
_cell.angle_gamma   90.00
#
_symmetry.space_group_name_H-M   'P 1'
#
loop_
_entity.id
_entity.type
_entity.pdbx_description
1 polymer ?
#
loop_
_entity_poly.entity_id
_entity_poly.type
_entity_poly.pdbx_seq_one_letter_code
_entity_poly.pdbx_strand_id
1 'polypeptide(L)'
;YNMSGHHVSGAEYDNTDQREYQGICQKYVPTIEQKGLAAVSSSFFAALFCALGKYDVVHIHAEGPAFFAWLPKLFGKRVIVTIHGIDWQREKWKSGFGSRFIRHGERNAVKYADEIIVLSKSVQDYFSDTYGRTTRFIPNGVNPPELKAAEHITAKYGLTKDSYILFLGRLVPEKGIRYLIEAF
;
A
#
# COMPACT_ATOMS: atom_id res chain seq x y z
N TYR A 1 -7.50 8.30 2.98
CA TYR A 1 -6.25 8.71 2.34
C TYR A 1 -5.34 9.27 3.40
N ASN A 2 -4.23 8.59 3.64
CA ASN A 2 -3.23 8.98 4.61
C ASN A 2 -2.16 9.76 3.84
N MET A 3 -2.36 11.04 3.63
CA MET A 3 -1.32 11.91 3.12
C MET A 3 -0.62 12.54 4.32
N SER A 4 0.47 11.93 4.75
CA SER A 4 1.44 12.62 5.58
C SER A 4 2.11 13.67 4.69
N GLY A 5 2.15 14.91 5.16
CA GLY A 5 2.91 15.96 4.50
C GLY A 5 4.39 15.59 4.50
N HIS A 6 4.82 14.83 3.49
CA HIS A 6 6.22 14.61 3.26
C HIS A 6 6.73 15.70 2.34
N HIS A 7 7.69 16.48 2.81
CA HIS A 7 8.66 17.12 1.95
C HIS A 7 9.38 16.04 1.14
N VAL A 8 8.87 15.74 -0.05
CA VAL A 8 9.66 15.06 -1.06
C VAL A 8 10.51 16.17 -1.68
N SER A 9 11.77 16.26 -1.28
CA SER A 9 12.74 17.11 -1.93
C SER A 9 12.93 16.61 -3.37
N GLY A 10 12.32 17.30 -4.30
CA GLY A 10 12.40 16.98 -5.72
C GLY A 10 11.11 17.36 -6.43
N ALA A 11 11.01 18.62 -6.82
CA ALA A 11 10.14 19.22 -7.85
C ALA A 11 8.81 18.50 -8.16
N GLU A 12 7.72 19.24 -8.04
CA GLU A 12 6.38 19.08 -8.61
C GLU A 12 5.23 18.54 -7.75
N TYR A 13 5.42 18.09 -6.52
CA TYR A 13 4.28 17.66 -5.68
C TYR A 13 4.15 18.42 -4.36
N ASP A 14 4.75 19.58 -4.23
CA ASP A 14 4.63 20.44 -3.05
C ASP A 14 3.37 21.32 -3.12
N ASN A 15 2.21 20.68 -3.18
CA ASN A 15 0.93 21.38 -3.08
C ASN A 15 0.27 21.01 -1.74
N THR A 16 0.94 21.39 -0.64
CA THR A 16 0.44 21.23 0.72
C THR A 16 -0.85 22.01 0.98
N ASP A 17 -1.20 22.93 0.08
CA ASP A 17 -2.43 23.74 0.17
C ASP A 17 -3.63 23.09 -0.55
N GLN A 18 -3.42 22.03 -1.33
CA GLN A 18 -4.51 21.38 -2.04
C GLN A 18 -5.33 20.50 -1.08
N ARG A 19 -6.47 21.02 -0.66
CA ARG A 19 -7.39 20.32 0.24
C ARG A 19 -8.38 19.40 -0.44
N GLU A 20 -8.45 19.43 -1.76
CA GLU A 20 -9.34 18.61 -2.55
C GLU A 20 -8.65 18.15 -3.85
N TYR A 21 -8.83 16.87 -4.20
CA TYR A 21 -8.37 16.30 -5.45
C TYR A 21 -9.48 15.43 -6.05
N GLN A 22 -9.95 15.77 -7.23
CA GLN A 22 -11.02 15.05 -7.95
C GLN A 22 -12.26 14.75 -7.07
N GLY A 23 -12.73 15.72 -6.31
CA GLY A 23 -13.88 15.58 -5.40
C GLY A 23 -13.57 14.87 -4.07
N ILE A 24 -12.30 14.51 -3.82
CA ILE A 24 -11.87 13.86 -2.59
C ILE A 24 -11.22 14.87 -1.67
N CYS A 25 -11.81 15.09 -0.48
CA CYS A 25 -11.21 15.93 0.55
C CYS A 25 -9.93 15.28 1.11
N GLN A 26 -8.83 16.02 1.05
CA GLN A 26 -7.55 15.63 1.61
C GLN A 26 -7.37 16.21 3.00
N LYS A 27 -6.88 15.39 3.92
CA LYS A 27 -6.57 15.79 5.30
C LYS A 27 -5.11 15.48 5.60
N TYR A 28 -4.40 16.50 6.08
CA TYR A 28 -3.03 16.35 6.54
C TYR A 28 -3.04 16.02 8.04
N VAL A 29 -2.15 15.13 8.44
CA VAL A 29 -2.01 14.73 9.83
C VAL A 29 -0.58 14.97 10.31
N PRO A 30 -0.38 15.28 11.59
CA PRO A 30 0.95 15.44 12.17
C PRO A 30 1.81 14.19 11.92
N THR A 31 3.07 14.40 11.57
CA THR A 31 4.02 13.31 11.28
C THR A 31 5.36 13.61 11.92
N ILE A 32 5.95 12.63 12.62
CA ILE A 32 7.29 12.73 13.16
C ILE A 32 8.27 12.29 12.09
N GLU A 33 9.01 13.21 11.52
CA GLU A 33 9.92 12.99 10.39
C GLU A 33 11.22 12.28 10.81
N GLN A 34 11.09 11.07 11.36
CA GLN A 34 12.22 10.21 11.69
C GLN A 34 12.04 8.85 11.02
N LYS A 35 13.16 8.24 10.63
CA LYS A 35 13.17 6.92 9.96
C LYS A 35 12.41 5.89 10.80
N GLY A 36 11.33 5.35 10.24
CA GLY A 36 10.47 4.36 10.88
C GLY A 36 9.34 4.95 11.72
N LEU A 37 9.46 6.16 12.26
CA LEU A 37 8.41 6.81 13.05
C LEU A 37 7.41 7.57 12.19
N ALA A 38 7.79 8.05 11.04
CA ALA A 38 6.90 8.80 10.15
C ALA A 38 5.64 8.00 9.78
N ALA A 39 5.80 6.76 9.33
CA ALA A 39 4.68 5.91 8.98
C ALA A 39 3.81 5.53 10.20
N VAL A 40 4.43 5.32 11.36
CA VAL A 40 3.72 4.97 12.60
C VAL A 40 2.91 6.16 13.11
N SER A 41 3.54 7.34 13.24
CA SER A 41 2.88 8.54 13.76
C SER A 41 1.77 9.03 12.83
N SER A 42 2.01 9.08 11.51
CA SER A 42 0.98 9.48 10.56
C SER A 42 -0.21 8.51 10.57
N SER A 43 0.03 7.21 10.67
CA SER A 43 -1.04 6.20 10.76
C SER A 43 -1.84 6.33 12.05
N PHE A 44 -1.18 6.62 13.18
CA PHE A 44 -1.86 6.85 14.46
C PHE A 44 -2.76 8.09 14.40
N PHE A 45 -2.21 9.23 13.98
CA PHE A 45 -3.00 10.47 13.91
C PHE A 45 -4.13 10.37 12.88
N ALA A 46 -3.92 9.70 11.75
CA ALA A 46 -4.98 9.44 10.78
C ALA A 46 -6.10 8.58 11.38
N ALA A 47 -5.75 7.49 12.07
CA ALA A 47 -6.73 6.64 12.73
C ALA A 47 -7.51 7.39 13.82
N LEU A 48 -6.81 8.22 14.63
CA LEU A 48 -7.44 9.08 15.65
C LEU A 48 -8.38 10.10 15.02
N PHE A 49 -7.95 10.74 13.94
CA PHE A 49 -8.76 11.71 13.21
C PHE A 49 -10.02 11.07 12.64
N CYS A 50 -9.89 9.85 12.07
CA CYS A 50 -11.03 9.10 11.57
C CYS A 50 -11.96 8.63 12.71
N ALA A 51 -11.41 8.24 13.85
CA ALA A 51 -12.18 7.81 15.02
C ALA A 51 -13.08 8.93 15.56
N LEU A 52 -12.52 10.13 15.70
CA LEU A 52 -13.22 11.31 16.23
C LEU A 52 -14.07 12.04 15.18
N GLY A 53 -13.82 11.80 13.90
CA GLY A 53 -14.53 12.44 12.80
C GLY A 53 -15.94 11.88 12.57
N LYS A 54 -16.74 12.61 11.78
CA LYS A 54 -18.09 12.20 11.36
C LYS A 54 -18.02 11.29 10.13
N TYR A 55 -17.43 10.11 10.28
CA TYR A 55 -17.31 9.10 9.23
C TYR A 55 -18.07 7.84 9.65
N ASP A 56 -18.77 7.21 8.75
CA ASP A 56 -19.48 5.95 8.98
C ASP A 56 -18.55 4.76 8.76
N VAL A 57 -17.65 4.89 7.77
CA VAL A 57 -16.72 3.84 7.35
C VAL A 57 -15.30 4.38 7.33
N VAL A 58 -14.37 3.61 7.86
CA VAL A 58 -12.92 3.87 7.78
C VAL A 58 -12.26 2.76 7.00
N HIS A 59 -11.68 3.11 5.85
CA HIS A 59 -10.98 2.16 4.99
C HIS A 59 -9.47 2.34 5.15
N ILE A 60 -8.81 1.33 5.67
CA ILE A 60 -7.38 1.31 5.95
C ILE A 60 -6.67 0.48 4.88
N HIS A 61 -5.57 0.99 4.36
CA HIS A 61 -4.75 0.30 3.38
C HIS A 61 -3.42 -0.16 4.01
N ALA A 62 -3.07 -1.42 3.78
CA ALA A 62 -1.88 -2.11 4.26
C ALA A 62 -1.87 -2.50 5.75
N GLU A 63 -1.02 -3.48 6.08
CA GLU A 63 -0.90 -4.06 7.41
C GLU A 63 -0.34 -3.07 8.44
N GLY A 64 0.62 -2.23 8.05
CA GLY A 64 1.22 -1.24 8.96
C GLY A 64 0.18 -0.29 9.57
N PRO A 65 -0.56 0.49 8.80
CA PRO A 65 -1.65 1.33 9.28
C PRO A 65 -2.76 0.56 10.02
N ALA A 66 -3.02 -0.70 9.64
CA ALA A 66 -4.01 -1.55 10.29
C ALA A 66 -3.66 -1.88 11.76
N PHE A 67 -2.41 -1.63 12.19
CA PHE A 67 -2.05 -1.67 13.61
C PHE A 67 -3.00 -0.83 14.47
N PHE A 68 -3.50 0.27 13.96
CA PHE A 68 -4.42 1.19 14.64
C PHE A 68 -5.90 0.96 14.28
N ALA A 69 -6.27 -0.14 13.63
CA ALA A 69 -7.65 -0.44 13.24
C ALA A 69 -8.62 -0.50 14.44
N TRP A 70 -8.11 -0.85 15.62
CA TRP A 70 -8.88 -0.88 16.87
C TRP A 70 -9.41 0.51 17.27
N LEU A 71 -8.70 1.58 16.90
CA LEU A 71 -9.06 2.93 17.35
C LEU A 71 -10.39 3.41 16.73
N PRO A 72 -10.57 3.47 15.41
CA PRO A 72 -11.88 3.81 14.86
C PRO A 72 -12.97 2.78 15.24
N LYS A 73 -12.60 1.52 15.43
CA LYS A 73 -13.55 0.49 15.88
C LYS A 73 -14.09 0.77 17.28
N LEU A 74 -13.23 1.24 18.20
CA LEU A 74 -13.63 1.63 19.56
C LEU A 74 -14.68 2.77 19.54
N PHE A 75 -14.63 3.66 18.55
CA PHE A 75 -15.59 4.75 18.36
C PHE A 75 -16.79 4.34 17.47
N GLY A 76 -17.05 3.05 17.32
CA GLY A 76 -18.24 2.54 16.61
C GLY A 76 -18.18 2.67 15.08
N LYS A 77 -17.01 2.96 14.49
CA LYS A 77 -16.87 3.06 13.04
C LYS A 77 -16.84 1.66 12.42
N ARG A 78 -17.39 1.55 11.21
CA ARG A 78 -17.17 0.35 10.38
C ARG A 78 -15.77 0.40 9.77
N VAL A 79 -14.97 -0.62 10.02
CA VAL A 79 -13.57 -0.67 9.59
C VAL A 79 -13.38 -1.69 8.48
N ILE A 80 -12.84 -1.25 7.36
CA ILE A 80 -12.45 -2.09 6.23
C ILE A 80 -10.93 -2.01 6.08
N VAL A 81 -10.27 -3.14 5.87
CA VAL A 81 -8.82 -3.17 5.64
C VAL A 81 -8.52 -3.83 4.30
N THR A 82 -7.74 -3.16 3.44
CA THR A 82 -7.19 -3.78 2.22
C THR A 82 -5.74 -4.18 2.45
N ILE A 83 -5.46 -5.46 2.25
CA ILE A 83 -4.12 -6.06 2.32
C ILE A 83 -3.56 -6.15 0.90
N HIS A 84 -2.49 -5.41 0.63
CA HIS A 84 -1.84 -5.34 -0.69
C HIS A 84 -0.84 -6.47 -0.95
N GLY A 85 -0.56 -7.27 0.04
CA GLY A 85 0.38 -8.38 0.05
C GLY A 85 0.87 -8.60 1.48
N ILE A 86 1.58 -9.69 1.73
CA ILE A 86 2.09 -10.00 3.07
C ILE A 86 3.43 -9.26 3.24
N ASP A 87 3.35 -8.03 3.77
CA ASP A 87 4.50 -7.11 3.81
C ASP A 87 5.66 -7.59 4.68
N TRP A 88 5.40 -8.29 5.79
CA TRP A 88 6.45 -8.80 6.66
C TRP A 88 7.28 -9.94 6.05
N GLN A 89 6.81 -10.58 4.96
CA GLN A 89 7.58 -11.57 4.21
C GLN A 89 8.60 -10.93 3.26
N ARG A 90 8.50 -9.64 2.98
CA ARG A 90 9.46 -8.93 2.13
C ARG A 90 10.80 -8.82 2.83
N GLU A 91 11.90 -8.93 2.08
CA GLU A 91 13.27 -8.86 2.63
C GLU A 91 13.51 -7.64 3.51
N LYS A 92 12.98 -6.49 3.13
CA LYS A 92 13.06 -5.24 3.89
C LYS A 92 12.52 -5.35 5.32
N TRP A 93 11.59 -6.29 5.58
CA TRP A 93 10.87 -6.41 6.84
C TRP A 93 11.03 -7.77 7.51
N LYS A 94 12.02 -8.59 7.10
CA LYS A 94 12.22 -9.94 7.66
C LYS A 94 12.57 -9.95 9.16
N SER A 95 13.10 -8.84 9.71
CA SER A 95 13.51 -8.77 11.11
C SER A 95 13.33 -7.38 11.72
N GLY A 96 13.34 -7.32 13.05
CA GLY A 96 13.34 -6.07 13.82
C GLY A 96 11.96 -5.55 14.20
N PHE A 97 11.94 -4.33 14.72
CA PHE A 97 10.74 -3.66 15.22
C PHE A 97 9.66 -3.49 14.12
N GLY A 98 10.07 -3.12 12.91
CA GLY A 98 9.15 -2.94 11.78
C GLY A 98 8.38 -4.21 11.42
N SER A 99 9.05 -5.37 11.41
CA SER A 99 8.41 -6.66 11.17
C SER A 99 7.35 -6.99 12.24
N ARG A 100 7.71 -6.76 13.51
CA ARG A 100 6.76 -6.98 14.63
C ARG A 100 5.55 -6.05 14.52
N PHE A 101 5.77 -4.79 14.18
CA PHE A 101 4.71 -3.80 14.01
C PHE A 101 3.74 -4.21 12.89
N ILE A 102 4.26 -4.61 11.73
CA ILE A 102 3.45 -5.07 10.59
C ILE A 102 2.66 -6.32 10.93
N ARG A 103 3.28 -7.32 11.57
CA ARG A 103 2.58 -8.55 12.02
C ARG A 103 1.47 -8.27 13.04
N HIS A 104 1.68 -7.30 13.94
CA HIS A 104 0.60 -6.89 14.85
C HIS A 104 -0.50 -6.15 14.10
N GLY A 105 -0.17 -5.38 13.08
CA GLY A 105 -1.14 -4.74 12.21
C GLY A 105 -2.01 -5.75 11.46
N GLU A 106 -1.41 -6.83 10.95
CA GLU A 106 -2.14 -7.94 10.33
C GLU A 106 -3.11 -8.61 11.32
N ARG A 107 -2.65 -8.92 12.54
CA ARG A 107 -3.50 -9.47 13.61
C ARG A 107 -4.62 -8.52 14.01
N ASN A 108 -4.33 -7.22 14.06
CA ASN A 108 -5.34 -6.21 14.37
C ASN A 108 -6.36 -6.07 13.23
N ALA A 109 -5.94 -6.20 11.98
CA ALA A 109 -6.87 -6.29 10.85
C ALA A 109 -7.82 -7.49 11.02
N VAL A 110 -7.28 -8.67 11.33
CA VAL A 110 -8.09 -9.88 11.57
C VAL A 110 -9.09 -9.68 12.71
N LYS A 111 -8.66 -9.02 13.80
CA LYS A 111 -9.46 -8.87 15.01
C LYS A 111 -10.51 -7.75 14.93
N TYR A 112 -10.17 -6.63 14.32
CA TYR A 112 -10.97 -5.40 14.43
C TYR A 112 -11.63 -4.96 13.14
N ALA A 113 -11.18 -5.43 11.96
CA ALA A 113 -11.85 -5.11 10.73
C ALA A 113 -13.19 -5.84 10.60
N ASP A 114 -14.21 -5.12 10.14
CA ASP A 114 -15.49 -5.72 9.75
C ASP A 114 -15.32 -6.55 8.48
N GLU A 115 -14.54 -6.00 7.52
CA GLU A 115 -14.22 -6.67 6.25
C GLU A 115 -12.72 -6.54 5.95
N ILE A 116 -12.14 -7.59 5.39
CA ILE A 116 -10.77 -7.59 4.86
C ILE A 116 -10.84 -7.85 3.36
N ILE A 117 -10.23 -6.96 2.59
CA ILE A 117 -10.06 -7.08 1.14
C ILE A 117 -8.63 -7.53 0.85
N VAL A 118 -8.50 -8.51 -0.02
CA VAL A 118 -7.21 -9.02 -0.50
C VAL A 118 -7.13 -8.96 -2.01
N LEU A 119 -5.94 -8.78 -2.57
CA LEU A 119 -5.71 -8.53 -3.99
C LEU A 119 -5.29 -9.78 -4.76
N SER A 120 -5.06 -10.91 -4.08
CA SER A 120 -4.72 -12.19 -4.71
C SER A 120 -5.36 -13.37 -3.98
N LYS A 121 -5.56 -14.47 -4.72
CA LYS A 121 -6.08 -15.72 -4.17
C LYS A 121 -5.13 -16.30 -3.13
N SER A 122 -3.83 -16.25 -3.37
CA SER A 122 -2.82 -16.77 -2.42
C SER A 122 -2.86 -16.05 -1.05
N VAL A 123 -3.14 -14.75 -1.03
CA VAL A 123 -3.34 -14.02 0.23
C VAL A 123 -4.68 -14.37 0.86
N GLN A 124 -5.73 -14.63 0.06
CA GLN A 124 -7.02 -15.12 0.57
C GLN A 124 -6.85 -16.46 1.29
N ASP A 125 -6.18 -17.42 0.65
CA ASP A 125 -5.90 -18.74 1.22
C ASP A 125 -5.05 -18.62 2.50
N TYR A 126 -4.02 -17.77 2.50
CA TYR A 126 -3.21 -17.48 3.67
C TYR A 126 -4.04 -17.01 4.87
N PHE A 127 -4.97 -16.06 4.70
CA PHE A 127 -5.82 -15.58 5.80
C PHE A 127 -6.80 -16.65 6.27
N SER A 128 -7.32 -17.47 5.37
CA SER A 128 -8.15 -18.61 5.71
C SER A 128 -7.38 -19.64 6.54
N ASP A 129 -6.21 -20.05 6.06
CA ASP A 129 -5.42 -21.12 6.68
C ASP A 129 -4.78 -20.69 8.00
N THR A 130 -4.30 -19.44 8.07
CA THR A 130 -3.56 -18.94 9.24
C THR A 130 -4.49 -18.46 10.35
N TYR A 131 -5.61 -17.83 9.99
CA TYR A 131 -6.48 -17.15 10.95
C TYR A 131 -7.92 -17.66 10.97
N GLY A 132 -8.31 -18.56 10.06
CA GLY A 132 -9.71 -18.92 9.85
C GLY A 132 -10.58 -17.74 9.43
N ARG A 133 -9.96 -16.70 8.86
CA ARG A 133 -10.62 -15.43 8.52
C ARG A 133 -11.07 -15.40 7.06
N THR A 134 -12.37 -15.29 6.84
CA THR A 134 -12.92 -15.04 5.50
C THR A 134 -12.54 -13.64 5.04
N THR A 135 -12.08 -13.52 3.80
CA THR A 135 -11.69 -12.25 3.16
C THR A 135 -12.37 -12.11 1.80
N ARG A 136 -12.46 -10.86 1.31
CA ARG A 136 -12.99 -10.57 -0.02
C ARG A 136 -11.84 -10.43 -1.02
N PHE A 137 -11.85 -11.25 -2.05
CA PHE A 137 -10.91 -11.09 -3.17
C PHE A 137 -11.45 -10.02 -4.13
N ILE A 138 -10.76 -8.87 -4.16
CA ILE A 138 -11.04 -7.77 -5.09
C ILE A 138 -9.69 -7.33 -5.66
N PRO A 139 -9.33 -7.72 -6.89
CA PRO A 139 -8.05 -7.35 -7.50
C PRO A 139 -8.00 -5.85 -7.80
N ASN A 140 -6.77 -5.31 -7.95
CA ASN A 140 -6.61 -3.94 -8.40
C ASN A 140 -7.19 -3.75 -9.80
N GLY A 141 -7.95 -2.67 -9.98
CA GLY A 141 -8.38 -2.22 -11.29
C GLY A 141 -7.22 -1.60 -12.07
N VAL A 142 -7.25 -1.78 -13.38
CA VAL A 142 -6.35 -1.11 -14.32
C VAL A 142 -7.19 -0.51 -15.45
N ASN A 143 -6.77 0.64 -15.95
CA ASN A 143 -7.38 1.18 -17.16
C ASN A 143 -7.02 0.30 -18.37
N PRO A 144 -7.91 0.13 -19.35
CA PRO A 144 -7.56 -0.52 -20.59
C PRO A 144 -6.33 0.16 -21.22
N PRO A 145 -5.32 -0.60 -21.67
CA PRO A 145 -4.13 -0.01 -22.27
C PRO A 145 -4.47 0.63 -23.61
N GLU A 146 -3.98 1.85 -23.82
CA GLU A 146 -3.95 2.44 -25.16
C GLU A 146 -2.78 1.86 -25.95
N LEU A 147 -3.06 1.19 -27.05
CA LEU A 147 -2.04 0.70 -27.94
C LEU A 147 -1.49 1.87 -28.76
N LYS A 148 -0.21 2.15 -28.60
CA LYS A 148 0.51 3.18 -29.35
C LYS A 148 1.56 2.54 -30.25
N ALA A 149 1.89 3.19 -31.39
CA ALA A 149 3.00 2.76 -32.23
C ALA A 149 4.33 2.78 -31.44
N ALA A 150 5.20 1.82 -31.72
CA ALA A 150 6.47 1.64 -31.02
C ALA A 150 7.57 2.61 -31.53
N GLU A 151 7.21 3.84 -31.88
CA GLU A 151 8.13 4.81 -32.52
C GLU A 151 9.30 5.22 -31.61
N HIS A 152 8.99 5.53 -30.34
CA HIS A 152 10.01 6.01 -29.40
C HIS A 152 11.07 4.97 -29.06
N ILE A 153 10.70 3.72 -28.89
CA ILE A 153 11.64 2.66 -28.53
C ILE A 153 12.56 2.34 -29.71
N THR A 154 12.00 2.33 -30.93
CA THR A 154 12.76 2.12 -32.16
C THR A 154 13.70 3.29 -32.42
N ALA A 155 13.20 4.53 -32.37
CA ALA A 155 14.02 5.72 -32.65
C ALA A 155 15.14 5.93 -31.62
N LYS A 156 14.85 5.69 -30.32
CA LYS A 156 15.81 5.96 -29.22
C LYS A 156 16.82 4.84 -29.01
N TYR A 157 16.41 3.59 -29.18
CA TYR A 157 17.23 2.43 -28.82
C TYR A 157 17.52 1.48 -29.97
N GLY A 158 16.98 1.75 -31.17
CA GLY A 158 17.14 0.86 -32.34
C GLY A 158 16.47 -0.52 -32.18
N LEU A 159 15.57 -0.67 -31.21
CA LEU A 159 14.91 -1.93 -30.92
C LEU A 159 13.72 -2.15 -31.86
N THR A 160 13.59 -3.38 -32.36
CA THR A 160 12.48 -3.79 -33.21
C THR A 160 11.61 -4.82 -32.51
N LYS A 161 10.42 -5.07 -33.02
CA LYS A 161 9.52 -6.09 -32.48
C LYS A 161 10.25 -7.44 -32.39
N ASP A 162 10.04 -8.11 -31.27
CA ASP A 162 10.59 -9.45 -30.96
C ASP A 162 12.14 -9.53 -30.84
N SER A 163 12.85 -8.37 -30.79
CA SER A 163 14.30 -8.30 -30.68
C SER A 163 14.82 -8.01 -29.27
N TYR A 164 13.94 -7.93 -28.28
CA TYR A 164 14.33 -7.61 -26.89
C TYR A 164 13.41 -8.22 -25.86
N ILE A 165 13.92 -8.33 -24.64
CA ILE A 165 13.15 -8.69 -23.45
C ILE A 165 12.96 -7.42 -22.60
N LEU A 166 11.71 -7.07 -22.31
CA LEU A 166 11.39 -5.91 -21.47
C LEU A 166 11.17 -6.33 -20.03
N PHE A 167 11.98 -5.79 -19.13
CA PHE A 167 11.69 -5.81 -17.70
C PHE A 167 11.17 -4.46 -17.24
N LEU A 168 9.96 -4.43 -16.68
CA LEU A 168 9.35 -3.25 -16.11
C LEU A 168 9.06 -3.48 -14.63
N GLY A 169 9.74 -2.76 -13.75
CA GLY A 169 9.52 -2.91 -12.31
C GLY A 169 10.56 -2.18 -11.46
N ARG A 170 10.38 -2.25 -10.14
CA ARG A 170 11.41 -1.73 -9.21
C ARG A 170 12.63 -2.64 -9.23
N LEU A 171 13.83 -2.05 -9.18
CA LEU A 171 15.09 -2.79 -9.05
C LEU A 171 15.29 -3.21 -7.60
N VAL A 172 14.58 -4.24 -7.19
CA VAL A 172 14.64 -4.83 -5.84
C VAL A 172 14.81 -6.34 -5.95
N PRO A 173 15.48 -7.01 -4.99
CA PRO A 173 15.80 -8.44 -5.06
C PRO A 173 14.60 -9.33 -5.36
N GLU A 174 13.46 -9.05 -4.73
CA GLU A 174 12.23 -9.82 -4.89
C GLU A 174 11.61 -9.76 -6.30
N LYS A 175 12.07 -8.86 -7.17
CA LYS A 175 11.65 -8.79 -8.58
C LYS A 175 12.48 -9.64 -9.53
N GLY A 176 13.58 -10.22 -9.04
CA GLY A 176 14.34 -11.23 -9.77
C GLY A 176 15.08 -10.75 -11.03
N ILE A 177 15.29 -9.43 -11.20
CA ILE A 177 16.01 -8.89 -12.37
C ILE A 177 17.40 -9.49 -12.54
N ARG A 178 18.08 -9.83 -11.42
CA ARG A 178 19.41 -10.46 -11.45
C ARG A 178 19.37 -11.80 -12.17
N TYR A 179 18.37 -12.64 -11.86
CA TYR A 179 18.21 -13.94 -12.52
C TYR A 179 17.92 -13.80 -14.00
N LEU A 180 17.18 -12.76 -14.40
CA LEU A 180 16.95 -12.48 -15.81
C LEU A 180 18.26 -12.12 -16.54
N ILE A 181 19.11 -11.29 -15.93
CA ILE A 181 20.42 -10.88 -16.50
C ILE A 181 21.37 -12.08 -16.55
N GLU A 182 21.38 -12.94 -15.54
CA GLU A 182 22.25 -14.13 -15.50
C GLU A 182 21.82 -15.21 -16.51
N ALA A 183 20.52 -15.25 -16.87
CA ALA A 183 19.96 -16.21 -17.81
C ALA A 183 20.03 -15.77 -19.28
N PHE A 184 20.23 -14.46 -19.55
CA PHE A 184 20.30 -13.88 -20.90
C PHE A 184 21.74 -13.77 -21.37
#